data_d060997dfd6ec890bb2b32c1e74b6bd2
#
_entry.id   d060997dfd6ec890bb2b32c1e74b6bd2
#
_cell.length_a   1.000
_cell.length_b   1.000
_cell.length_c   1.000
_cell.angle_alpha   90.00
_cell.angle_beta   90.00
_cell.angle_gamma   90.00
#
_symmetry.space_group_name_H-M   'P 1'
#
loop_
_entity.id
_entity.type
_entity.pdbx_description
1 polymer ?
#
loop_
_entity_poly.entity_id
_entity_poly.type
_entity_poly.pdbx_seq_one_letter_code
_entity_poly.pdbx_strand_id
1 'polypeptide(L)'
;MRNIVFPLVAVLWAGVATGFEIEEHRRFGPADAANELKIISTADVEILIPLMELFLRRHPDTVIDYTSVSSGALMQAIVSEEQVFDVALSSAMDLQIKLANDGFSREHRSDATELVPAWGNWRDHVFAFSQEEASIVVSPEAFEGIEMPRDRQSLVTTLRKYPERFDGRVATYDLTLSGTGYLFATQDARTTETFWRLMEVMGGLDAQLFCCSSVMIEAVSRGDIAVAYNVLGSYARARKDLEGSIQVIDPADFTNMMLRTGILLETVVAEELARDFLDHLLQSAWGVEDVAEYPFHKWHLETSEVAASMKPIRLGPGLLVFLDELKRKRFLKEWFNAVRQE
;
A
#
# COMPACT_ATOMS: atom_id res chain seq x y z
N MET A 1 12.50 69.80 24.71
CA MET A 1 13.01 68.46 24.46
C MET A 1 11.84 67.46 24.58
N ARG A 2 11.40 66.88 23.47
CA ARG A 2 10.21 66.03 23.46
C ARG A 2 10.68 64.57 23.21
N ASN A 3 10.62 63.74 24.26
CA ASN A 3 11.04 62.35 24.20
C ASN A 3 10.00 61.56 23.36
N ILE A 4 10.41 61.03 22.23
CA ILE A 4 9.61 60.10 21.41
C ILE A 4 9.98 58.69 21.87
N VAL A 5 9.01 58.03 22.51
CA VAL A 5 9.11 56.60 22.87
C VAL A 5 8.58 55.78 21.68
N PHE A 6 9.40 54.98 21.04
CA PHE A 6 8.99 54.02 20.06
C PHE A 6 8.56 52.73 20.74
N PRO A 7 7.35 52.17 20.46
CA PRO A 7 6.98 50.88 20.97
C PRO A 7 7.70 49.79 20.16
N LEU A 8 8.39 48.90 20.87
CA LEU A 8 9.01 47.68 20.32
C LEU A 8 7.86 46.66 20.07
N VAL A 9 7.50 46.47 18.80
CA VAL A 9 6.56 45.43 18.41
C VAL A 9 7.34 44.12 18.30
N ALA A 10 7.18 43.25 19.31
CA ALA A 10 7.67 41.88 19.24
C ALA A 10 6.74 41.06 18.31
N VAL A 11 7.19 40.77 17.12
CA VAL A 11 6.52 39.81 16.20
C VAL A 11 6.82 38.40 16.72
N LEU A 12 5.86 37.81 17.42
CA LEU A 12 5.84 36.38 17.75
C LEU A 12 5.65 35.61 16.42
N TRP A 13 6.69 35.04 15.90
CA TRP A 13 6.60 34.00 14.89
C TRP A 13 6.06 32.75 15.59
N ALA A 14 4.75 32.50 15.46
CA ALA A 14 4.18 31.19 15.72
C ALA A 14 4.71 30.27 14.62
N GLY A 15 5.71 29.45 14.95
CA GLY A 15 6.14 28.35 14.11
C GLY A 15 4.92 27.44 13.96
N VAL A 16 4.41 27.28 12.73
CA VAL A 16 3.47 26.24 12.41
C VAL A 16 4.26 24.93 12.55
N ALA A 17 4.05 24.21 13.63
CA ALA A 17 4.48 22.82 13.72
C ALA A 17 3.70 22.08 12.60
N THR A 18 4.36 21.79 11.48
CA THR A 18 3.80 20.93 10.45
C THR A 18 3.91 19.51 10.99
N GLY A 19 2.84 19.02 11.62
CA GLY A 19 2.69 17.62 11.98
C GLY A 19 2.65 16.75 10.70
N PHE A 20 2.70 15.41 10.87
CA PHE A 20 2.56 14.49 9.74
C PHE A 20 1.20 14.71 9.03
N GLU A 21 1.18 14.50 7.71
CA GLU A 21 0.00 14.74 6.89
C GLU A 21 -1.01 13.60 7.05
N ILE A 22 -2.24 13.94 7.46
CA ILE A 22 -3.36 13.01 7.59
C ILE A 22 -4.21 13.11 6.33
N GLU A 23 -4.43 11.96 5.65
CA GLU A 23 -5.30 11.86 4.49
C GLU A 23 -6.77 11.77 4.92
N GLU A 24 -7.05 10.95 5.94
CA GLU A 24 -8.37 10.78 6.51
C GLU A 24 -8.29 10.40 7.98
N HIS A 25 -9.27 10.88 8.78
CA HIS A 25 -9.45 10.47 10.17
C HIS A 25 -10.91 10.15 10.43
N ARG A 26 -11.18 8.96 10.97
CA ARG A 26 -12.54 8.50 11.24
C ARG A 26 -12.62 7.68 12.52
N ARG A 27 -13.71 7.85 13.26
CA ARG A 27 -13.99 7.11 14.49
C ARG A 27 -15.18 6.18 14.28
N PHE A 28 -15.05 4.93 14.76
CA PHE A 28 -16.06 3.88 14.66
C PHE A 28 -16.40 3.37 16.05
N GLY A 29 -17.68 3.17 16.34
CA GLY A 29 -18.19 2.73 17.64
C GLY A 29 -18.89 3.83 18.42
N PRO A 30 -19.32 3.53 19.68
CA PRO A 30 -20.03 4.48 20.52
C PRO A 30 -19.16 5.68 20.92
N ALA A 31 -19.73 6.88 20.95
CA ALA A 31 -18.99 8.08 21.32
C ALA A 31 -18.55 8.10 22.80
N ASP A 32 -19.25 7.35 23.66
CA ASP A 32 -19.03 7.21 25.10
C ASP A 32 -18.38 5.86 25.47
N ALA A 33 -17.75 5.19 24.50
CA ALA A 33 -17.05 3.91 24.71
C ALA A 33 -15.99 4.04 25.81
N ALA A 34 -15.89 3.00 26.65
CA ALA A 34 -14.91 2.95 27.76
C ALA A 34 -13.48 2.70 27.24
N ASN A 35 -13.34 2.07 26.08
CA ASN A 35 -12.06 1.67 25.48
C ASN A 35 -11.85 2.37 24.16
N GLU A 36 -10.60 2.74 23.86
CA GLU A 36 -10.20 3.34 22.59
C GLU A 36 -9.04 2.54 22.00
N LEU A 37 -9.14 2.17 20.72
CA LEU A 37 -8.09 1.53 19.92
C LEU A 37 -7.64 2.52 18.85
N LYS A 38 -6.39 2.94 18.88
CA LYS A 38 -5.80 3.89 17.92
C LYS A 38 -5.04 3.16 16.83
N ILE A 39 -5.51 3.30 15.60
CA ILE A 39 -4.93 2.65 14.43
C ILE A 39 -4.40 3.72 13.48
N ILE A 40 -3.13 3.60 13.08
CA ILE A 40 -2.56 4.34 11.96
C ILE A 40 -2.40 3.40 10.76
N SER A 41 -2.81 3.82 9.57
CA SER A 41 -2.87 2.93 8.42
C SER A 41 -2.55 3.63 7.10
N THR A 42 -1.98 2.88 6.15
CA THR A 42 -1.85 3.29 4.75
C THR A 42 -2.94 2.71 3.85
N ALA A 43 -4.00 2.15 4.44
CA ALA A 43 -5.17 1.65 3.72
C ALA A 43 -6.27 2.67 3.70
N ASP A 44 -6.95 2.80 2.55
CA ASP A 44 -8.20 3.54 2.45
C ASP A 44 -9.18 2.93 3.46
N VAL A 45 -9.83 3.78 4.24
CA VAL A 45 -10.65 3.34 5.37
C VAL A 45 -11.80 2.42 4.92
N GLU A 46 -12.39 2.69 3.76
CA GLU A 46 -13.52 1.95 3.20
C GLU A 46 -13.26 0.46 3.08
N ILE A 47 -12.01 0.08 2.79
CA ILE A 47 -11.65 -1.34 2.64
C ILE A 47 -11.69 -2.09 3.97
N LEU A 48 -11.34 -1.42 5.07
CA LEU A 48 -11.27 -2.06 6.37
C LEU A 48 -12.54 -1.90 7.22
N ILE A 49 -13.51 -1.06 6.80
CA ILE A 49 -14.78 -0.88 7.51
C ILE A 49 -15.43 -2.21 7.86
N PRO A 50 -15.62 -3.18 6.94
CA PRO A 50 -16.31 -4.42 7.28
C PRO A 50 -15.63 -5.21 8.41
N LEU A 51 -14.28 -5.26 8.41
CA LEU A 51 -13.52 -5.93 9.46
C LEU A 51 -13.58 -5.18 10.79
N MET A 52 -13.52 -3.84 10.77
CA MET A 52 -13.65 -3.02 11.98
C MET A 52 -15.04 -3.14 12.59
N GLU A 53 -16.10 -3.12 11.79
CA GLU A 53 -17.47 -3.32 12.27
C GLU A 53 -17.67 -4.72 12.85
N LEU A 54 -17.08 -5.77 12.22
CA LEU A 54 -17.11 -7.13 12.76
C LEU A 54 -16.39 -7.21 14.13
N PHE A 55 -15.25 -6.56 14.26
CA PHE A 55 -14.53 -6.46 15.52
C PHE A 55 -15.37 -5.76 16.60
N LEU A 56 -15.96 -4.61 16.28
CA LEU A 56 -16.78 -3.84 17.22
C LEU A 56 -18.05 -4.58 17.67
N ARG A 57 -18.62 -5.49 16.86
CA ARG A 57 -19.72 -6.36 17.32
C ARG A 57 -19.32 -7.27 18.48
N ARG A 58 -18.03 -7.64 18.59
CA ARG A 58 -17.47 -8.44 19.69
C ARG A 58 -16.99 -7.57 20.86
N HIS A 59 -16.67 -6.32 20.59
CA HIS A 59 -16.16 -5.34 21.54
C HIS A 59 -17.07 -4.08 21.59
N PRO A 60 -18.33 -4.20 22.06
CA PRO A 60 -19.33 -3.13 21.96
C PRO A 60 -19.00 -1.85 22.74
N ASP A 61 -18.15 -1.94 23.77
CA ASP A 61 -17.70 -0.80 24.59
C ASP A 61 -16.38 -0.18 24.07
N THR A 62 -16.10 -0.36 22.78
CA THR A 62 -14.86 0.10 22.14
C THR A 62 -15.15 1.10 21.02
N VAL A 63 -14.31 2.14 20.95
CA VAL A 63 -14.20 3.00 19.78
C VAL A 63 -12.87 2.73 19.08
N ILE A 64 -12.90 2.58 17.75
CA ILE A 64 -11.70 2.56 16.90
C ILE A 64 -11.47 3.98 16.38
N ASP A 65 -10.31 4.54 16.72
CA ASP A 65 -9.81 5.82 16.20
C ASP A 65 -8.84 5.50 15.05
N TYR A 66 -9.31 5.65 13.80
CA TYR A 66 -8.59 5.26 12.60
C TYR A 66 -8.05 6.48 11.86
N THR A 67 -6.73 6.50 11.65
CA THR A 67 -6.02 7.56 10.93
C THR A 67 -5.38 6.99 9.67
N SER A 68 -5.84 7.42 8.49
CA SER A 68 -5.24 7.08 7.20
C SER A 68 -4.20 8.11 6.79
N VAL A 69 -3.04 7.62 6.33
CA VAL A 69 -1.88 8.43 6.00
C VAL A 69 -1.07 7.80 4.87
N SER A 70 -0.23 8.57 4.19
CA SER A 70 0.79 8.02 3.30
C SER A 70 1.82 7.19 4.06
N SER A 71 2.54 6.29 3.35
CA SER A 71 3.61 5.49 3.96
C SER A 71 4.72 6.35 4.58
N GLY A 72 5.02 7.51 3.98
CA GLY A 72 5.98 8.47 4.51
C GLY A 72 5.49 9.14 5.78
N ALA A 73 4.24 9.56 5.81
CA ALA A 73 3.61 10.19 6.97
C ALA A 73 3.48 9.20 8.14
N LEU A 74 3.21 7.91 7.88
CA LEU A 74 3.22 6.86 8.90
C LEU A 74 4.59 6.75 9.58
N MET A 75 5.66 6.72 8.79
CA MET A 75 7.03 6.69 9.32
C MET A 75 7.37 7.96 10.09
N GLN A 76 6.94 9.13 9.61
CA GLN A 76 7.13 10.41 10.30
C GLN A 76 6.41 10.40 11.66
N ALA A 77 5.13 9.99 11.69
CA ALA A 77 4.32 9.95 12.90
C ALA A 77 4.95 9.06 13.99
N ILE A 78 5.41 7.86 13.62
CA ILE A 78 5.93 6.88 14.59
C ILE A 78 7.37 7.20 14.99
N VAL A 79 8.26 7.47 14.00
CA VAL A 79 9.72 7.53 14.25
C VAL A 79 10.17 8.94 14.63
N SER A 80 9.59 9.98 14.02
CA SER A 80 10.08 11.35 14.17
C SER A 80 9.26 12.15 15.17
N GLU A 81 7.94 11.92 15.22
CA GLU A 81 7.04 12.67 16.09
C GLU A 81 6.59 11.90 17.33
N GLU A 82 7.01 10.62 17.44
CA GLU A 82 6.72 9.74 18.58
C GLU A 82 5.22 9.72 18.95
N GLN A 83 4.36 9.76 17.93
CA GLN A 83 2.91 9.75 18.14
C GLN A 83 2.46 8.41 18.71
N VAL A 84 1.45 8.44 19.56
CA VAL A 84 0.94 7.26 20.28
C VAL A 84 -0.19 6.62 19.48
N PHE A 85 0.11 5.46 18.90
CA PHE A 85 -0.84 4.55 18.27
C PHE A 85 -0.66 3.16 18.86
N ASP A 86 -1.70 2.32 18.76
CA ASP A 86 -1.69 0.95 19.25
C ASP A 86 -1.26 -0.02 18.15
N VAL A 87 -1.81 0.14 16.96
CA VAL A 87 -1.57 -0.73 15.80
C VAL A 87 -1.21 0.12 14.58
N ALA A 88 -0.21 -0.36 13.80
CA ALA A 88 0.06 0.18 12.48
C ALA A 88 -0.21 -0.86 11.40
N LEU A 89 -1.02 -0.47 10.39
CA LEU A 89 -1.36 -1.29 9.23
C LEU A 89 -0.75 -0.67 7.96
N SER A 90 -0.06 -1.47 7.14
CA SER A 90 0.55 -0.92 5.92
C SER A 90 0.71 -1.93 4.80
N SER A 91 0.59 -1.43 3.57
CA SER A 91 0.97 -2.11 2.32
C SER A 91 2.46 -1.96 1.99
N ALA A 92 3.17 -1.02 2.62
CA ALA A 92 4.61 -0.85 2.49
C ALA A 92 5.33 -1.81 3.44
N MET A 93 5.42 -3.07 3.03
CA MET A 93 5.98 -4.18 3.82
C MET A 93 7.41 -3.91 4.29
N ASP A 94 8.22 -3.28 3.46
CA ASP A 94 9.61 -2.93 3.74
C ASP A 94 9.72 -1.92 4.89
N LEU A 95 8.83 -0.92 4.93
CA LEU A 95 8.78 0.07 6.01
C LEU A 95 8.27 -0.56 7.31
N GLN A 96 7.32 -1.49 7.25
CA GLN A 96 6.87 -2.25 8.43
C GLN A 96 8.01 -3.12 9.02
N ILE A 97 8.76 -3.81 8.15
CA ILE A 97 9.96 -4.56 8.56
C ILE A 97 11.00 -3.62 9.18
N LYS A 98 11.15 -2.40 8.62
CA LYS A 98 12.06 -1.40 9.19
C LYS A 98 11.62 -0.96 10.58
N LEU A 99 10.34 -0.63 10.78
CA LEU A 99 9.81 -0.27 12.11
C LEU A 99 10.09 -1.38 13.13
N ALA A 100 9.80 -2.63 12.79
CA ALA A 100 10.04 -3.75 13.67
C ALA A 100 11.53 -4.01 13.92
N ASN A 101 12.39 -3.88 12.89
CA ASN A 101 13.83 -4.04 13.05
C ASN A 101 14.46 -2.95 13.94
N ASP A 102 13.91 -1.75 13.89
CA ASP A 102 14.42 -0.58 14.63
C ASP A 102 13.81 -0.46 16.04
N GLY A 103 12.97 -1.44 16.46
CA GLY A 103 12.44 -1.54 17.82
C GLY A 103 11.15 -0.78 18.07
N PHE A 104 10.41 -0.38 17.03
CA PHE A 104 9.13 0.31 17.15
C PHE A 104 7.92 -0.62 17.25
N SER A 105 8.13 -1.95 17.35
CA SER A 105 7.05 -2.93 17.49
C SER A 105 7.28 -3.88 18.64
N ARG A 106 6.18 -4.42 19.21
CA ARG A 106 6.20 -5.49 20.21
C ARG A 106 5.97 -6.85 19.58
N GLU A 107 6.53 -7.86 20.23
CA GLU A 107 6.25 -9.26 19.90
C GLU A 107 4.80 -9.61 20.26
N HIS A 108 4.15 -10.36 19.36
CA HIS A 108 2.82 -10.91 19.60
C HIS A 108 2.78 -12.38 19.24
N ARG A 109 2.30 -13.22 20.16
CA ARG A 109 2.09 -14.66 19.98
C ARG A 109 0.72 -15.05 20.45
N SER A 110 0.00 -15.76 19.60
CA SER A 110 -1.34 -16.28 19.85
C SER A 110 -1.64 -17.44 18.91
N ASP A 111 -2.76 -18.13 19.13
CA ASP A 111 -3.25 -19.15 18.18
C ASP A 111 -3.49 -18.55 16.78
N ALA A 112 -3.84 -17.27 16.68
CA ALA A 112 -4.03 -16.59 15.39
C ALA A 112 -2.71 -16.36 14.65
N THR A 113 -1.63 -16.03 15.35
CA THR A 113 -0.31 -15.85 14.73
C THR A 113 0.28 -17.16 14.19
N GLU A 114 -0.11 -18.32 14.74
CA GLU A 114 0.29 -19.64 14.26
C GLU A 114 -0.35 -20.00 12.91
N LEU A 115 -1.48 -19.38 12.57
CA LEU A 115 -2.14 -19.55 11.26
C LEU A 115 -1.38 -18.87 10.13
N VAL A 116 -0.55 -17.87 10.44
CA VAL A 116 0.16 -17.09 9.43
C VAL A 116 1.30 -17.91 8.83
N PRO A 117 1.37 -18.08 7.49
CA PRO A 117 2.47 -18.79 6.87
C PRO A 117 3.83 -18.15 7.21
N ALA A 118 4.89 -18.97 7.27
CA ALA A 118 6.24 -18.52 7.62
C ALA A 118 6.79 -17.37 6.72
N TRP A 119 6.29 -17.22 5.50
CA TRP A 119 6.65 -16.12 4.61
C TRP A 119 5.86 -14.83 4.91
N GLY A 120 4.76 -14.93 5.67
CA GLY A 120 3.87 -13.84 6.09
C GLY A 120 4.03 -13.45 7.56
N ASN A 121 4.93 -14.08 8.30
CA ASN A 121 5.30 -13.74 9.68
C ASN A 121 6.79 -13.39 9.75
N TRP A 122 7.14 -12.26 10.32
CA TRP A 122 8.53 -11.92 10.59
C TRP A 122 8.78 -11.73 12.09
N ARG A 123 9.39 -12.78 12.69
CA ARG A 123 9.85 -12.80 14.09
C ARG A 123 8.77 -12.49 15.11
N ASP A 124 7.53 -12.82 14.84
CA ASP A 124 6.37 -12.52 15.67
C ASP A 124 6.17 -11.01 15.98
N HIS A 125 6.67 -10.15 15.07
CA HIS A 125 6.52 -8.70 15.13
C HIS A 125 5.71 -8.14 13.97
N VAL A 126 5.83 -8.72 12.76
CA VAL A 126 5.12 -8.25 11.55
C VAL A 126 4.33 -9.40 10.98
N PHE A 127 3.03 -9.20 10.80
CA PHE A 127 2.10 -10.23 10.36
C PHE A 127 1.33 -9.79 9.12
N ALA A 128 1.32 -10.64 8.11
CA ALA A 128 0.48 -10.46 6.94
C ALA A 128 -0.98 -10.80 7.25
N PHE A 129 -1.90 -9.94 6.82
CA PHE A 129 -3.33 -10.19 6.90
C PHE A 129 -4.07 -10.01 5.56
N SER A 130 -3.35 -9.82 4.45
CA SER A 130 -3.91 -9.88 3.09
C SER A 130 -2.89 -10.42 2.11
N GLN A 131 -3.40 -10.82 0.94
CA GLN A 131 -2.62 -11.24 -0.21
C GLN A 131 -3.16 -10.49 -1.42
N GLU A 132 -2.40 -9.50 -1.92
CA GLU A 132 -2.87 -8.59 -2.96
C GLU A 132 -1.90 -8.58 -4.15
N GLU A 133 -2.40 -8.90 -5.32
CA GLU A 133 -1.62 -8.98 -6.54
C GLU A 133 -1.29 -7.61 -7.13
N ALA A 134 -0.07 -7.46 -7.65
CA ALA A 134 0.36 -6.34 -8.47
C ALA A 134 -0.04 -6.60 -9.92
N SER A 135 -1.17 -6.04 -10.33
CA SER A 135 -1.81 -6.29 -11.62
C SER A 135 -1.56 -5.14 -12.61
N ILE A 136 -1.85 -5.40 -13.87
CA ILE A 136 -2.00 -4.39 -14.91
C ILE A 136 -3.51 -4.14 -15.05
N VAL A 137 -3.92 -2.88 -15.00
CA VAL A 137 -5.31 -2.48 -15.24
C VAL A 137 -5.38 -1.71 -16.54
N VAL A 138 -6.27 -2.11 -17.44
CA VAL A 138 -6.39 -1.54 -18.76
C VAL A 138 -7.81 -1.10 -19.08
N SER A 139 -7.95 -0.10 -19.96
CA SER A 139 -9.21 0.25 -20.61
C SER A 139 -9.44 -0.70 -21.80
N PRO A 140 -10.48 -1.56 -21.81
CA PRO A 140 -10.77 -2.43 -22.94
C PRO A 140 -10.95 -1.67 -24.27
N GLU A 141 -11.51 -0.49 -24.23
CA GLU A 141 -11.70 0.39 -25.39
C GLU A 141 -10.35 0.76 -26.05
N ALA A 142 -9.33 1.03 -25.23
CA ALA A 142 -7.99 1.34 -25.74
C ALA A 142 -7.33 0.17 -26.49
N PHE A 143 -7.80 -1.06 -26.27
CA PHE A 143 -7.29 -2.27 -26.92
C PHE A 143 -8.23 -2.79 -28.03
N GLU A 144 -9.25 -2.05 -28.42
CA GLU A 144 -10.13 -2.48 -29.50
C GLU A 144 -9.34 -2.74 -30.80
N GLY A 145 -9.43 -3.98 -31.30
CA GLY A 145 -8.66 -4.44 -32.46
C GLY A 145 -7.18 -4.74 -32.19
N ILE A 146 -6.74 -4.73 -30.93
CA ILE A 146 -5.38 -5.07 -30.47
C ILE A 146 -5.46 -6.27 -29.52
N GLU A 147 -4.52 -7.22 -29.66
CA GLU A 147 -4.44 -8.33 -28.71
C GLU A 147 -4.10 -7.84 -27.31
N MET A 148 -4.89 -8.29 -26.32
CA MET A 148 -4.70 -7.94 -24.91
C MET A 148 -3.35 -8.50 -24.41
N PRO A 149 -2.51 -7.70 -23.75
CA PRO A 149 -1.25 -8.20 -23.20
C PRO A 149 -1.52 -9.18 -22.05
N ARG A 150 -0.66 -10.23 -21.96
CA ARG A 150 -0.78 -11.25 -20.91
C ARG A 150 0.36 -11.18 -19.89
N ASP A 151 1.42 -10.49 -20.23
CA ASP A 151 2.65 -10.36 -19.45
C ASP A 151 3.37 -9.05 -19.78
N ARG A 152 4.46 -8.77 -19.07
CA ARG A 152 5.24 -7.54 -19.27
C ARG A 152 5.86 -7.47 -20.67
N GLN A 153 6.29 -8.58 -21.23
CA GLN A 153 6.93 -8.61 -22.54
C GLN A 153 5.91 -8.29 -23.66
N SER A 154 4.72 -8.88 -23.62
CA SER A 154 3.65 -8.60 -24.57
C SER A 154 3.16 -7.15 -24.43
N LEU A 155 3.10 -6.62 -23.18
CA LEU A 155 2.79 -5.19 -22.96
C LEU A 155 3.84 -4.29 -23.63
N VAL A 156 5.13 -4.50 -23.40
CA VAL A 156 6.22 -3.76 -24.07
C VAL A 156 6.07 -3.82 -25.60
N THR A 157 5.75 -4.99 -26.14
CA THR A 157 5.58 -5.18 -27.59
C THR A 157 4.38 -4.37 -28.12
N THR A 158 3.25 -4.39 -27.40
CA THR A 158 2.04 -3.67 -27.77
C THR A 158 2.25 -2.17 -27.72
N LEU A 159 2.83 -1.66 -26.64
CA LEU A 159 3.11 -0.23 -26.47
C LEU A 159 4.03 0.33 -27.56
N ARG A 160 5.07 -0.43 -27.91
CA ARG A 160 6.00 -0.06 -29.02
C ARG A 160 5.35 -0.10 -30.40
N LYS A 161 4.39 -1.02 -30.61
CA LYS A 161 3.73 -1.20 -31.90
C LYS A 161 2.68 -0.13 -32.21
N TYR A 162 2.05 0.41 -31.15
CA TYR A 162 0.94 1.35 -31.28
C TYR A 162 1.15 2.61 -30.42
N PRO A 163 2.30 3.31 -30.53
CA PRO A 163 2.65 4.39 -29.63
C PRO A 163 1.60 5.51 -29.64
N GLU A 164 1.02 5.84 -30.78
CA GLU A 164 -0.01 6.88 -30.94
C GLU A 164 -1.31 6.62 -30.15
N ARG A 165 -1.57 5.35 -29.77
CA ARG A 165 -2.73 4.97 -28.97
C ARG A 165 -2.52 5.14 -27.49
N PHE A 166 -1.26 5.07 -27.07
CA PHE A 166 -0.85 5.01 -25.67
C PHE A 166 -0.07 6.25 -25.21
N ASP A 167 0.23 7.18 -26.10
CA ASP A 167 0.94 8.42 -25.81
C ASP A 167 0.17 9.25 -24.78
N GLY A 168 0.82 9.64 -23.66
CA GLY A 168 0.20 10.31 -22.52
C GLY A 168 -0.84 9.47 -21.75
N ARG A 169 -1.05 8.18 -22.10
CA ARG A 169 -2.12 7.35 -21.55
C ARG A 169 -1.62 6.08 -20.84
N VAL A 170 -0.37 6.03 -20.49
CA VAL A 170 0.21 4.96 -19.64
C VAL A 170 0.51 5.52 -18.26
N ALA A 171 0.33 4.71 -17.22
CA ALA A 171 0.47 5.16 -15.84
C ALA A 171 1.15 4.12 -14.96
N THR A 172 1.86 4.60 -13.94
CA THR A 172 2.36 3.83 -12.81
C THR A 172 2.45 4.71 -11.57
N TYR A 173 2.94 4.17 -10.47
CA TYR A 173 3.14 4.95 -9.25
C TYR A 173 4.26 5.97 -9.37
N ASP A 174 4.10 7.10 -8.69
CA ASP A 174 5.22 7.95 -8.30
C ASP A 174 5.96 7.29 -7.13
N LEU A 175 7.16 6.80 -7.38
CA LEU A 175 7.95 6.07 -6.38
C LEU A 175 8.47 6.95 -5.24
N THR A 176 8.36 8.27 -5.35
CA THR A 176 8.71 9.19 -4.26
C THR A 176 7.58 9.37 -3.26
N LEU A 177 6.33 9.19 -3.71
CA LEU A 177 5.12 9.36 -2.92
C LEU A 177 4.55 8.03 -2.42
N SER A 178 4.64 6.97 -3.23
CA SER A 178 4.04 5.67 -2.95
C SER A 178 5.05 4.65 -2.44
N GLY A 179 4.95 4.27 -1.16
CA GLY A 179 5.74 3.16 -0.60
C GLY A 179 5.41 1.82 -1.25
N THR A 180 4.13 1.56 -1.54
CA THR A 180 3.69 0.35 -2.26
C THR A 180 4.25 0.32 -3.69
N GLY A 181 4.18 1.45 -4.39
CA GLY A 181 4.77 1.59 -5.73
C GLY A 181 6.28 1.35 -5.72
N TYR A 182 6.99 1.91 -4.75
CA TYR A 182 8.42 1.68 -4.56
C TYR A 182 8.73 0.21 -4.28
N LEU A 183 7.95 -0.44 -3.41
CA LEU A 183 8.07 -1.87 -3.13
C LEU A 183 7.94 -2.69 -4.42
N PHE A 184 6.86 -2.51 -5.18
CA PHE A 184 6.63 -3.27 -6.44
C PHE A 184 7.74 -3.03 -7.46
N ALA A 185 8.14 -1.79 -7.68
CA ALA A 185 9.22 -1.46 -8.62
C ALA A 185 10.54 -2.14 -8.25
N THR A 186 10.89 -2.16 -6.96
CA THR A 186 12.12 -2.82 -6.49
C THR A 186 12.04 -4.34 -6.61
N GLN A 187 10.87 -4.96 -6.42
CA GLN A 187 10.69 -6.41 -6.61
C GLN A 187 10.74 -6.78 -8.10
N ASP A 188 10.10 -6.00 -8.96
CA ASP A 188 10.16 -6.21 -10.42
C ASP A 188 11.59 -6.08 -10.93
N ALA A 189 12.30 -5.03 -10.57
CA ALA A 189 13.70 -4.80 -10.99
C ALA A 189 14.66 -5.90 -10.54
N ARG A 190 14.36 -6.57 -9.42
CA ARG A 190 15.15 -7.72 -8.92
C ARG A 190 14.82 -9.02 -9.66
N THR A 191 13.62 -9.11 -10.22
CA THR A 191 13.09 -10.35 -10.81
C THR A 191 13.32 -10.42 -12.31
N THR A 192 13.24 -9.29 -13.02
CA THR A 192 13.34 -9.25 -14.47
C THR A 192 13.91 -7.94 -15.01
N GLU A 193 14.76 -8.05 -16.04
CA GLU A 193 15.23 -6.88 -16.81
C GLU A 193 14.12 -6.28 -17.68
N THR A 194 13.04 -7.01 -17.93
CA THR A 194 11.88 -6.51 -18.71
C THR A 194 11.24 -5.32 -18.00
N PHE A 195 11.36 -5.23 -16.67
CA PHE A 195 10.90 -4.07 -15.91
C PHE A 195 11.53 -2.76 -16.44
N TRP A 196 12.84 -2.71 -16.59
CA TRP A 196 13.53 -1.51 -17.06
C TRP A 196 13.13 -1.16 -18.49
N ARG A 197 13.00 -2.16 -19.37
CA ARG A 197 12.51 -1.96 -20.75
C ARG A 197 11.09 -1.40 -20.78
N LEU A 198 10.23 -1.88 -19.86
CA LEU A 198 8.87 -1.36 -19.73
C LEU A 198 8.88 0.09 -19.25
N MET A 199 9.68 0.43 -18.25
CA MET A 199 9.82 1.81 -17.75
C MET A 199 10.33 2.77 -18.85
N GLU A 200 11.32 2.36 -19.65
CA GLU A 200 11.80 3.13 -20.80
C GLU A 200 10.70 3.33 -21.86
N VAL A 201 9.93 2.30 -22.17
CA VAL A 201 8.83 2.41 -23.15
C VAL A 201 7.72 3.31 -22.62
N MET A 202 7.36 3.17 -21.34
CA MET A 202 6.37 4.04 -20.71
C MET A 202 6.85 5.49 -20.65
N GLY A 203 8.14 5.72 -20.38
CA GLY A 203 8.74 7.07 -20.41
C GLY A 203 8.70 7.69 -21.79
N GLY A 204 9.00 6.91 -22.86
CA GLY A 204 8.87 7.35 -24.23
C GLY A 204 7.43 7.66 -24.67
N LEU A 205 6.43 7.26 -23.87
CA LEU A 205 5.01 7.52 -24.07
C LEU A 205 4.46 8.55 -23.05
N ASP A 206 5.30 9.40 -22.50
CA ASP A 206 4.93 10.41 -21.50
C ASP A 206 4.09 9.87 -20.34
N ALA A 207 4.63 8.86 -19.64
CA ALA A 207 3.92 8.17 -18.56
C ALA A 207 3.45 9.13 -17.46
N GLN A 208 2.20 8.97 -17.04
CA GLN A 208 1.64 9.68 -15.91
C GLN A 208 1.95 8.95 -14.60
N LEU A 209 2.30 9.71 -13.56
CA LEU A 209 2.68 9.19 -12.25
C LEU A 209 1.62 9.51 -11.21
N PHE A 210 1.22 8.50 -10.44
CA PHE A 210 0.13 8.60 -9.48
C PHE A 210 0.58 8.17 -8.06
N CYS A 211 -0.07 8.71 -7.04
CA CYS A 211 0.16 8.29 -5.64
C CYS A 211 -0.36 6.88 -5.34
N CYS A 212 -1.49 6.51 -5.94
CA CYS A 212 -2.38 5.50 -5.39
C CYS A 212 -3.07 4.66 -6.48
N SER A 213 -3.40 3.39 -6.15
CA SER A 213 -4.15 2.48 -7.03
C SER A 213 -5.54 3.01 -7.38
N SER A 214 -6.28 3.51 -6.38
CA SER A 214 -7.65 4.01 -6.56
C SER A 214 -7.73 5.10 -7.62
N VAL A 215 -6.80 6.05 -7.58
CA VAL A 215 -6.75 7.16 -8.56
C VAL A 215 -6.39 6.66 -9.97
N MET A 216 -5.46 5.70 -10.08
CA MET A 216 -5.13 5.08 -11.38
C MET A 216 -6.31 4.31 -11.96
N ILE A 217 -7.02 3.52 -11.14
CA ILE A 217 -8.21 2.76 -11.55
C ILE A 217 -9.30 3.70 -12.08
N GLU A 218 -9.55 4.79 -11.36
CA GLU A 218 -10.52 5.80 -11.76
C GLU A 218 -10.13 6.48 -13.07
N ALA A 219 -8.86 6.80 -13.28
CA ALA A 219 -8.37 7.37 -14.53
C ALA A 219 -8.49 6.40 -15.71
N VAL A 220 -8.27 5.09 -15.48
CA VAL A 220 -8.49 4.05 -16.50
C VAL A 220 -9.96 3.94 -16.85
N SER A 221 -10.85 3.95 -15.85
CA SER A 221 -12.30 3.80 -16.07
C SER A 221 -12.92 4.94 -16.87
N ARG A 222 -12.36 6.16 -16.73
CA ARG A 222 -12.77 7.33 -17.54
C ARG A 222 -12.13 7.38 -18.93
N GLY A 223 -11.18 6.46 -19.22
CA GLY A 223 -10.43 6.47 -20.46
C GLY A 223 -9.32 7.53 -20.54
N ASP A 224 -9.04 8.24 -19.44
CA ASP A 224 -7.90 9.19 -19.37
C ASP A 224 -6.58 8.42 -19.51
N ILE A 225 -6.51 7.23 -18.92
CA ILE A 225 -5.41 6.28 -18.98
C ILE A 225 -5.85 5.01 -19.71
N ALA A 226 -5.02 4.50 -20.60
CA ALA A 226 -5.24 3.23 -21.30
C ALA A 226 -4.66 2.02 -20.54
N VAL A 227 -3.53 2.23 -19.87
CA VAL A 227 -2.79 1.18 -19.13
C VAL A 227 -2.25 1.74 -17.82
N ALA A 228 -2.60 1.13 -16.72
CA ALA A 228 -1.99 1.37 -15.42
C ALA A 228 -1.21 0.13 -14.96
N TYR A 229 0.08 0.29 -14.66
CA TYR A 229 1.00 -0.78 -14.30
C TYR A 229 1.25 -0.86 -12.80
N ASN A 230 1.31 -2.09 -12.27
CA ASN A 230 1.51 -2.40 -10.83
C ASN A 230 0.40 -1.92 -9.91
N VAL A 231 -0.84 -1.87 -10.38
CA VAL A 231 -2.02 -1.52 -9.59
C VAL A 231 -2.36 -2.67 -8.63
N LEU A 232 -2.85 -2.36 -7.43
CA LEU A 232 -3.45 -3.38 -6.56
C LEU A 232 -4.71 -3.96 -7.21
N GLY A 233 -4.63 -5.20 -7.68
CA GLY A 233 -5.71 -5.88 -8.38
C GLY A 233 -6.96 -6.06 -7.51
N SER A 234 -6.78 -6.26 -6.20
CA SER A 234 -7.87 -6.32 -5.21
C SER A 234 -8.76 -5.08 -5.25
N TYR A 235 -8.17 -3.87 -5.37
CA TYR A 235 -8.89 -2.61 -5.46
C TYR A 235 -9.71 -2.52 -6.76
N ALA A 236 -9.13 -2.93 -7.87
CA ALA A 236 -9.83 -2.91 -9.15
C ALA A 236 -10.99 -3.91 -9.18
N ARG A 237 -10.78 -5.13 -8.63
CA ARG A 237 -11.82 -6.16 -8.57
C ARG A 237 -12.95 -5.85 -7.59
N ALA A 238 -12.70 -5.04 -6.56
CA ALA A 238 -13.73 -4.55 -5.64
C ALA A 238 -14.69 -3.56 -6.31
N ARG A 239 -14.28 -2.86 -7.38
CA ARG A 239 -15.06 -1.86 -8.10
C ARG A 239 -16.04 -2.49 -9.11
N LYS A 240 -17.11 -3.11 -8.58
CA LYS A 240 -18.19 -3.71 -9.40
C LYS A 240 -18.90 -2.72 -10.30
N ASP A 241 -18.93 -1.45 -9.89
CA ASP A 241 -19.48 -0.33 -10.66
C ASP A 241 -18.66 -0.02 -11.93
N LEU A 242 -17.42 -0.49 -12.05
CA LEU A 242 -16.55 -0.29 -13.20
C LEU A 242 -16.47 -1.53 -14.12
N GLU A 243 -17.32 -2.53 -13.92
CA GLU A 243 -17.38 -3.72 -14.78
C GLU A 243 -17.60 -3.31 -16.24
N GLY A 244 -16.74 -3.82 -17.14
CA GLY A 244 -16.72 -3.45 -18.57
C GLY A 244 -15.94 -2.18 -18.92
N SER A 245 -15.69 -1.28 -17.96
CA SER A 245 -14.87 -0.09 -18.19
C SER A 245 -13.39 -0.32 -17.95
N ILE A 246 -13.06 -1.32 -17.13
CA ILE A 246 -11.70 -1.75 -16.82
C ILE A 246 -11.54 -3.24 -16.98
N GLN A 247 -10.33 -3.69 -17.30
CA GLN A 247 -9.93 -5.10 -17.26
C GLN A 247 -8.67 -5.25 -16.42
N VAL A 248 -8.68 -6.24 -15.51
CA VAL A 248 -7.53 -6.58 -14.65
C VAL A 248 -6.80 -7.76 -15.25
N ILE A 249 -5.48 -7.63 -15.39
CA ILE A 249 -4.57 -8.63 -15.94
C ILE A 249 -3.49 -8.93 -14.91
N ASP A 250 -3.44 -10.15 -14.42
CA ASP A 250 -2.33 -10.63 -13.60
C ASP A 250 -1.24 -11.13 -14.54
N PRO A 251 -0.03 -10.53 -14.53
CA PRO A 251 1.00 -10.88 -15.48
C PRO A 251 1.42 -12.36 -15.41
N ALA A 252 1.30 -13.08 -16.54
CA ALA A 252 1.54 -14.52 -16.60
C ALA A 252 3.02 -14.91 -16.47
N ASP A 253 3.96 -13.99 -16.73
CA ASP A 253 5.38 -14.20 -16.49
C ASP A 253 5.71 -14.33 -14.99
N PHE A 254 5.18 -13.44 -14.17
CA PHE A 254 5.02 -13.53 -12.72
C PHE A 254 4.17 -12.37 -12.22
N THR A 255 3.44 -12.61 -11.15
CA THR A 255 2.67 -11.60 -10.45
C THR A 255 3.20 -11.48 -9.02
N ASN A 256 3.79 -10.32 -8.68
CA ASN A 256 4.15 -10.05 -7.30
C ASN A 256 2.90 -9.97 -6.45
N MET A 257 2.93 -10.64 -5.32
CA MET A 257 1.84 -10.61 -4.35
C MET A 257 2.32 -9.87 -3.11
N MET A 258 1.79 -8.68 -2.91
CA MET A 258 2.01 -7.86 -1.75
C MET A 258 1.18 -8.39 -0.58
N LEU A 259 1.72 -8.24 0.60
CA LEU A 259 1.05 -8.57 1.85
C LEU A 259 0.76 -7.26 2.59
N ARG A 260 -0.50 -7.02 2.89
CA ARG A 260 -0.81 -5.96 3.85
C ARG A 260 -0.48 -6.48 5.23
N THR A 261 0.25 -5.68 5.99
CA THR A 261 0.83 -6.12 7.27
C THR A 261 0.32 -5.30 8.43
N GLY A 262 0.21 -5.97 9.59
CA GLY A 262 -0.09 -5.34 10.87
C GLY A 262 1.06 -5.55 11.85
N ILE A 263 1.31 -4.54 12.68
CA ILE A 263 2.24 -4.57 13.80
C ILE A 263 1.59 -3.98 15.05
N LEU A 264 1.92 -4.56 16.20
CA LEU A 264 1.63 -3.97 17.51
C LEU A 264 2.75 -2.97 17.80
N LEU A 265 2.41 -1.70 18.01
CA LEU A 265 3.42 -0.66 18.22
C LEU A 265 3.98 -0.69 19.65
N GLU A 266 5.24 -0.26 19.81
CA GLU A 266 5.87 -0.16 21.13
C GLU A 266 5.16 0.88 22.02
N THR A 267 4.52 1.88 21.43
CA THR A 267 3.74 2.92 22.10
C THR A 267 2.35 2.47 22.55
N VAL A 268 1.96 1.22 22.32
CA VAL A 268 0.60 0.70 22.59
C VAL A 268 0.15 1.01 24.03
N VAL A 269 -1.08 1.55 24.14
CA VAL A 269 -1.75 1.85 25.41
C VAL A 269 -2.83 0.81 25.70
N ALA A 270 -3.66 0.50 24.71
CA ALA A 270 -4.74 -0.51 24.81
C ALA A 270 -4.24 -1.90 24.38
N GLU A 271 -3.22 -2.45 25.10
CA GLU A 271 -2.46 -3.61 24.64
C GLU A 271 -3.33 -4.85 24.39
N GLU A 272 -4.21 -5.22 25.32
CA GLU A 272 -5.09 -6.40 25.16
C GLU A 272 -6.01 -6.23 23.93
N LEU A 273 -6.63 -5.05 23.81
CA LEU A 273 -7.53 -4.73 22.70
C LEU A 273 -6.80 -4.69 21.35
N ALA A 274 -5.57 -4.18 21.32
CA ALA A 274 -4.74 -4.15 20.12
C ALA A 274 -4.30 -5.56 19.69
N ARG A 275 -4.00 -6.45 20.65
CA ARG A 275 -3.71 -7.87 20.38
C ARG A 275 -4.94 -8.59 19.82
N ASP A 276 -6.11 -8.39 20.45
CA ASP A 276 -7.37 -8.96 19.98
C ASP A 276 -7.73 -8.48 18.57
N PHE A 277 -7.47 -7.19 18.28
CA PHE A 277 -7.70 -6.66 16.94
C PHE A 277 -6.75 -7.27 15.90
N LEU A 278 -5.48 -7.42 16.23
CA LEU A 278 -4.51 -8.07 15.34
C LEU A 278 -4.90 -9.53 15.10
N ASP A 279 -5.27 -10.27 16.15
CA ASP A 279 -5.76 -11.65 16.04
C ASP A 279 -7.03 -11.76 15.19
N HIS A 280 -7.94 -10.79 15.34
CA HIS A 280 -9.14 -10.72 14.52
C HIS A 280 -8.80 -10.57 13.02
N LEU A 281 -7.84 -9.72 12.65
CA LEU A 281 -7.37 -9.59 11.27
C LEU A 281 -6.75 -10.89 10.76
N LEU A 282 -5.90 -11.54 11.58
CA LEU A 282 -5.20 -12.77 11.22
C LEU A 282 -6.15 -13.95 11.06
N GLN A 283 -7.10 -14.12 11.97
CA GLN A 283 -8.14 -15.15 11.87
C GLN A 283 -9.03 -14.95 10.65
N SER A 284 -9.37 -13.70 10.33
CA SER A 284 -10.15 -13.38 9.14
C SER A 284 -9.40 -13.72 7.85
N ALA A 285 -8.08 -13.52 7.83
CA ALA A 285 -7.23 -13.77 6.66
C ALA A 285 -6.86 -15.25 6.48
N TRP A 286 -6.49 -15.93 7.56
CA TRP A 286 -5.84 -17.25 7.52
C TRP A 286 -6.68 -18.36 8.17
N GLY A 287 -7.74 -18.01 8.88
CA GLY A 287 -8.65 -18.98 9.47
C GLY A 287 -9.33 -19.86 8.43
N VAL A 288 -9.74 -21.05 8.86
CA VAL A 288 -10.43 -22.06 8.01
C VAL A 288 -11.81 -21.58 7.58
N GLU A 289 -12.48 -20.81 8.44
CA GLU A 289 -13.81 -20.28 8.16
C GLU A 289 -13.72 -19.05 7.24
N ASP A 290 -14.59 -19.03 6.23
CA ASP A 290 -14.72 -17.86 5.39
C ASP A 290 -15.50 -16.77 6.13
N VAL A 291 -14.85 -15.63 6.32
CA VAL A 291 -15.44 -14.44 6.92
C VAL A 291 -15.99 -13.58 5.79
N ALA A 292 -17.31 -13.42 5.75
CA ALA A 292 -18.00 -12.67 4.68
C ALA A 292 -17.57 -11.21 4.61
N GLU A 293 -17.17 -10.65 5.74
CA GLU A 293 -16.67 -9.27 5.89
C GLU A 293 -15.20 -9.10 5.49
N TYR A 294 -14.46 -10.19 5.22
CA TYR A 294 -13.07 -10.11 4.80
C TYR A 294 -12.97 -9.60 3.35
N PRO A 295 -12.40 -8.41 3.12
CA PRO A 295 -12.52 -7.71 1.83
C PRO A 295 -11.51 -8.19 0.77
N PHE A 296 -10.53 -8.99 1.16
CA PHE A 296 -9.45 -9.42 0.28
C PHE A 296 -9.68 -10.84 -0.23
N HIS A 297 -9.11 -11.14 -1.40
CA HIS A 297 -9.15 -12.50 -1.92
C HIS A 297 -8.21 -13.42 -1.13
N LYS A 298 -8.71 -14.61 -0.76
CA LYS A 298 -7.87 -15.65 -0.13
C LYS A 298 -7.24 -16.51 -1.24
N TRP A 299 -5.97 -16.33 -1.49
CA TRP A 299 -5.22 -17.13 -2.46
C TRP A 299 -4.76 -18.44 -1.83
N HIS A 300 -5.24 -19.57 -2.38
CA HIS A 300 -4.77 -20.91 -1.99
C HIS A 300 -3.56 -21.29 -2.87
N LEU A 301 -2.39 -20.77 -2.54
CA LEU A 301 -1.16 -20.88 -3.35
C LEU A 301 -0.65 -22.32 -3.51
N GLU A 302 -1.13 -23.27 -2.68
CA GLU A 302 -0.67 -24.66 -2.72
C GLU A 302 -1.43 -25.54 -3.74
N THR A 303 -2.57 -25.11 -4.24
CA THR A 303 -3.50 -25.97 -4.98
C THR A 303 -3.93 -25.47 -6.37
N SER A 304 -3.53 -24.27 -6.78
CA SER A 304 -3.99 -23.63 -8.02
C SER A 304 -2.92 -23.64 -9.13
N GLU A 305 -3.31 -23.90 -10.39
CA GLU A 305 -2.43 -23.73 -11.55
C GLU A 305 -1.95 -22.27 -11.70
N VAL A 306 -2.75 -21.30 -11.27
CA VAL A 306 -2.42 -19.87 -11.20
C VAL A 306 -1.32 -19.59 -10.19
N ALA A 307 -1.17 -20.45 -9.17
CA ALA A 307 -0.14 -20.33 -8.14
C ALA A 307 1.30 -20.35 -8.69
N ALA A 308 1.54 -20.92 -9.87
CA ALA A 308 2.88 -20.98 -10.47
C ALA A 308 3.42 -19.59 -10.84
N SER A 309 2.54 -18.65 -11.23
CA SER A 309 2.91 -17.26 -11.55
C SER A 309 2.88 -16.34 -10.35
N MET A 310 2.11 -16.68 -9.28
CA MET A 310 1.98 -15.85 -8.07
C MET A 310 3.24 -15.95 -7.22
N LYS A 311 3.86 -14.80 -6.93
CA LYS A 311 5.09 -14.72 -6.13
C LYS A 311 4.87 -13.86 -4.89
N PRO A 312 4.58 -14.46 -3.73
CA PRO A 312 4.49 -13.70 -2.49
C PRO A 312 5.82 -13.00 -2.18
N ILE A 313 5.74 -11.71 -1.93
CA ILE A 313 6.86 -10.94 -1.42
C ILE A 313 7.04 -11.35 0.04
N ARG A 314 8.10 -12.10 0.33
CA ARG A 314 8.34 -12.65 1.67
C ARG A 314 8.73 -11.56 2.66
N LEU A 315 8.15 -11.58 3.86
CA LEU A 315 8.59 -10.75 4.97
C LEU A 315 10.02 -11.16 5.39
N GLY A 316 10.91 -10.19 5.51
CA GLY A 316 12.27 -10.47 5.93
C GLY A 316 13.26 -9.34 5.64
N PRO A 317 14.53 -9.51 6.07
CA PRO A 317 15.56 -8.47 5.97
C PRO A 317 15.92 -8.12 4.52
N GLY A 318 15.57 -8.98 3.56
CA GLY A 318 15.74 -8.70 2.13
C GLY A 318 14.95 -7.47 1.65
N LEU A 319 13.89 -7.09 2.34
CA LEU A 319 13.10 -5.89 2.07
C LEU A 319 13.84 -4.61 2.47
N LEU A 320 14.74 -4.67 3.46
CA LEU A 320 15.50 -3.51 3.91
C LEU A 320 16.59 -3.07 2.91
N VAL A 321 16.95 -3.92 1.96
CA VAL A 321 18.06 -3.68 1.03
C VAL A 321 17.88 -2.38 0.23
N PHE A 322 16.65 -2.09 -0.20
CA PHE A 322 16.35 -0.90 -0.99
C PHE A 322 15.92 0.31 -0.14
N LEU A 323 15.85 0.15 1.19
CA LEU A 323 15.69 1.26 2.13
C LEU A 323 17.03 1.89 2.55
N ASP A 324 18.17 1.23 2.24
CA ASP A 324 19.49 1.87 2.33
C ASP A 324 19.51 3.15 1.48
N GLU A 325 19.90 4.26 2.09
CA GLU A 325 19.79 5.61 1.50
C GLU A 325 20.49 5.72 0.14
N LEU A 326 21.69 5.14 0.01
CA LEU A 326 22.44 5.20 -1.24
C LEU A 326 21.80 4.36 -2.33
N LYS A 327 21.33 3.16 -1.99
CA LYS A 327 20.62 2.27 -2.93
C LYS A 327 19.30 2.86 -3.36
N ARG A 328 18.52 3.41 -2.41
CA ARG A 328 17.26 4.10 -2.70
C ARG A 328 17.47 5.27 -3.65
N LYS A 329 18.43 6.14 -3.34
CA LYS A 329 18.76 7.31 -4.18
C LYS A 329 19.20 6.88 -5.58
N ARG A 330 20.04 5.84 -5.68
CA ARG A 330 20.48 5.30 -6.97
C ARG A 330 19.31 4.71 -7.76
N PHE A 331 18.47 3.88 -7.13
CA PHE A 331 17.33 3.25 -7.76
C PHE A 331 16.33 4.30 -8.29
N LEU A 332 15.97 5.28 -7.46
CA LEU A 332 15.08 6.37 -7.86
C LEU A 332 15.66 7.16 -9.04
N LYS A 333 16.97 7.45 -9.02
CA LYS A 333 17.61 8.15 -10.13
C LYS A 333 17.54 7.34 -11.44
N GLU A 334 17.86 6.05 -11.39
CA GLU A 334 17.78 5.15 -12.56
C GLU A 334 16.33 5.05 -13.07
N TRP A 335 15.37 4.94 -12.16
CA TRP A 335 13.95 4.88 -12.50
C TRP A 335 13.46 6.20 -13.13
N PHE A 336 13.79 7.36 -12.55
CA PHE A 336 13.43 8.67 -13.13
C PHE A 336 14.01 8.84 -14.52
N ASN A 337 15.26 8.46 -14.74
CA ASN A 337 15.88 8.53 -16.06
C ASN A 337 15.12 7.66 -17.08
N ALA A 338 14.62 6.50 -16.69
CA ALA A 338 13.84 5.63 -17.57
C ALA A 338 12.43 6.19 -17.87
N VAL A 339 11.74 6.73 -16.85
CA VAL A 339 10.32 7.14 -16.95
C VAL A 339 10.14 8.58 -17.43
N ARG A 340 11.09 9.48 -17.16
CA ARG A 340 11.00 10.89 -17.58
C ARG A 340 11.83 11.23 -18.80
N GLN A 341 12.88 10.44 -19.10
CA GLN A 341 13.76 10.62 -20.29
C GLN A 341 14.28 12.05 -20.46
N GLU A 342 14.63 12.71 -19.33
CA GLU A 342 15.25 14.04 -19.32
C GLU A 342 16.73 13.99 -19.65
#